data_dda011ce96ed83015826bafc95e08c59
#
_entry.id   dda011ce96ed83015826bafc95e08c59
#
_cell.length_a   1.000
_cell.length_b   1.000
_cell.length_c   1.000
_cell.angle_alpha   90.00
_cell.angle_beta   90.00
_cell.angle_gamma   90.00
#
_symmetry.space_group_name_H-M   'P 1'
#
loop_
_entity.id
_entity.type
_entity.pdbx_description
1 polymer ?
#
loop_
_entity_poly.entity_id
_entity_poly.type
_entity_poly.pdbx_seq_one_letter_code
_entity_poly.pdbx_strand_id
1 'polypeptide(L)'
;MAGKIKNERKKKKQQNILFRILFLLALAVFLYAAVRLILYGITYWKGSHEYKGLQKYVSEQPKDESSTEENGEFTVDFSGLKELNPDCIGWIRFENIDISYPIMQGEDNEYYLKHTFEGQAVTAASIFMDANNHADFSDQNTFIYGHNMKDKTMFGKLNNYKDEEFYKENPYFYIYNAILSRCTVVEFKPVEPNEVEKVIWQEWIMKWISIPSLHPMSSFKNS
;
A
#
# COMPACT_ATOMS: atom_id res chain seq x y z
N MET A 1 -46.04 -57.32 -11.73
CA MET A 1 -44.71 -57.09 -11.04
C MET A 1 -43.67 -56.47 -11.96
N ALA A 2 -43.51 -56.88 -13.21
CA ALA A 2 -42.46 -56.39 -14.14
C ALA A 2 -42.48 -54.88 -14.42
N GLY A 3 -43.64 -54.24 -14.52
CA GLY A 3 -43.78 -52.81 -14.79
C GLY A 3 -43.27 -51.90 -13.65
N LYS A 4 -43.42 -52.31 -12.41
CA LYS A 4 -42.96 -51.54 -11.21
C LYS A 4 -41.43 -51.52 -11.12
N ILE A 5 -40.79 -52.64 -11.42
CA ILE A 5 -39.31 -52.79 -11.43
C ILE A 5 -38.69 -51.96 -12.56
N LYS A 6 -39.32 -51.92 -13.72
CA LYS A 6 -38.87 -51.13 -14.88
C LYS A 6 -38.91 -49.60 -14.58
N ASN A 7 -39.93 -49.16 -13.85
CA ASN A 7 -40.11 -47.75 -13.48
C ASN A 7 -39.10 -47.30 -12.40
N GLU A 8 -38.81 -48.15 -11.46
CA GLU A 8 -37.77 -47.86 -10.42
C GLU A 8 -36.35 -47.79 -11.02
N ARG A 9 -36.03 -48.66 -11.96
CA ARG A 9 -34.75 -48.60 -12.69
C ARG A 9 -34.61 -47.33 -13.52
N LYS A 10 -35.70 -46.84 -14.17
CA LYS A 10 -35.70 -45.56 -14.88
C LYS A 10 -35.48 -44.37 -13.92
N LYS A 11 -36.16 -44.33 -12.76
CA LYS A 11 -35.98 -43.28 -11.74
C LYS A 11 -34.56 -43.25 -11.21
N LYS A 12 -33.96 -44.40 -10.88
CA LYS A 12 -32.55 -44.47 -10.43
C LYS A 12 -31.58 -43.98 -11.52
N LYS A 13 -31.82 -44.31 -12.80
CA LYS A 13 -31.00 -43.85 -13.90
C LYS A 13 -31.08 -42.31 -14.08
N GLN A 14 -32.29 -41.75 -13.97
CA GLN A 14 -32.49 -40.29 -14.03
C GLN A 14 -31.83 -39.56 -12.84
N GLN A 15 -31.96 -40.11 -11.64
CA GLN A 15 -31.31 -39.55 -10.45
C GLN A 15 -29.76 -39.56 -10.58
N ASN A 16 -29.20 -40.64 -11.13
CA ASN A 16 -27.75 -40.72 -11.36
C ASN A 16 -27.28 -39.74 -12.45
N ILE A 17 -28.08 -39.48 -13.46
CA ILE A 17 -27.79 -38.49 -14.50
C ILE A 17 -27.85 -37.08 -13.91
N LEU A 18 -28.91 -36.78 -13.15
CA LEU A 18 -29.06 -35.49 -12.49
C LEU A 18 -27.89 -35.22 -11.49
N PHE A 19 -27.52 -36.22 -10.70
CA PHE A 19 -26.38 -36.12 -9.78
C PHE A 19 -25.08 -35.86 -10.54
N ARG A 20 -24.84 -36.54 -11.67
CA ARG A 20 -23.65 -36.29 -12.52
C ARG A 20 -23.63 -34.87 -13.07
N ILE A 21 -24.76 -34.34 -13.53
CA ILE A 21 -24.88 -32.99 -14.06
C ILE A 21 -24.58 -31.97 -12.93
N LEU A 22 -25.18 -32.13 -11.75
CA LEU A 22 -24.96 -31.27 -10.62
C LEU A 22 -23.48 -31.32 -10.15
N PHE A 23 -22.89 -32.52 -10.14
CA PHE A 23 -21.48 -32.69 -9.81
C PHE A 23 -20.55 -31.97 -10.80
N LEU A 24 -20.83 -32.09 -12.12
CA LEU A 24 -20.06 -31.40 -13.14
C LEU A 24 -20.19 -29.88 -13.05
N LEU A 25 -21.39 -29.38 -12.76
CA LEU A 25 -21.62 -27.94 -12.51
C LEU A 25 -20.86 -27.47 -11.30
N ALA A 26 -20.93 -28.19 -10.19
CA ALA A 26 -20.16 -27.86 -8.98
C ALA A 26 -18.66 -27.88 -9.23
N LEU A 27 -18.16 -28.86 -9.98
CA LEU A 27 -16.77 -28.95 -10.38
C LEU A 27 -16.34 -27.77 -11.27
N ALA A 28 -17.18 -27.37 -12.22
CA ALA A 28 -16.91 -26.22 -13.09
C ALA A 28 -16.82 -24.91 -12.29
N VAL A 29 -17.75 -24.68 -11.34
CA VAL A 29 -17.70 -23.52 -10.42
C VAL A 29 -16.45 -23.56 -9.55
N PHE A 30 -16.10 -24.72 -9.02
CA PHE A 30 -14.88 -24.88 -8.21
C PHE A 30 -13.62 -24.56 -9.02
N LEU A 31 -13.50 -25.10 -10.23
CA LEU A 31 -12.34 -24.84 -11.11
C LEU A 31 -12.26 -23.35 -11.48
N TYR A 32 -13.39 -22.72 -11.80
CA TYR A 32 -13.44 -21.29 -12.06
C TYR A 32 -12.94 -20.47 -10.86
N ALA A 33 -13.45 -20.77 -9.66
CA ALA A 33 -13.02 -20.11 -8.43
C ALA A 33 -11.53 -20.33 -8.15
N ALA A 34 -11.02 -21.55 -8.34
CA ALA A 34 -9.60 -21.86 -8.18
C ALA A 34 -8.71 -21.05 -9.13
N VAL A 35 -9.08 -20.97 -10.42
CA VAL A 35 -8.37 -20.13 -11.40
C VAL A 35 -8.37 -18.67 -10.99
N ARG A 36 -9.51 -18.12 -10.53
CA ARG A 36 -9.61 -16.73 -10.07
C ARG A 36 -8.71 -16.47 -8.88
N LEU A 37 -8.65 -17.39 -7.91
CA LEU A 37 -7.76 -17.29 -6.75
C LEU A 37 -6.28 -17.32 -7.14
N ILE A 38 -5.90 -18.19 -8.06
CA ILE A 38 -4.53 -18.28 -8.56
C ILE A 38 -4.13 -16.97 -9.27
N LEU A 39 -4.97 -16.46 -10.16
CA LEU A 39 -4.73 -15.19 -10.86
C LEU A 39 -4.61 -14.02 -9.88
N TYR A 40 -5.45 -13.96 -8.86
CA TYR A 40 -5.36 -12.97 -7.79
C TYR A 40 -4.04 -13.08 -7.01
N GLY A 41 -3.64 -14.30 -6.65
CA GLY A 41 -2.38 -14.56 -5.97
C GLY A 41 -1.15 -14.15 -6.79
N ILE A 42 -1.16 -14.39 -8.11
CA ILE A 42 -0.07 -13.99 -9.02
C ILE A 42 0.05 -12.46 -9.09
N THR A 43 -1.07 -11.74 -9.26
CA THR A 43 -1.07 -10.27 -9.29
C THR A 43 -0.57 -9.67 -7.98
N TYR A 44 -1.01 -10.21 -6.86
CA TYR A 44 -0.55 -9.80 -5.53
C TYR A 44 0.96 -10.03 -5.34
N TRP A 45 1.45 -11.23 -5.70
CA TRP A 45 2.88 -11.58 -5.59
C TRP A 45 3.76 -10.67 -6.46
N LYS A 46 3.32 -10.34 -7.68
CA LYS A 46 4.04 -9.41 -8.57
C LYS A 46 4.22 -8.04 -7.95
N GLY A 47 3.14 -7.43 -7.43
CA GLY A 47 3.22 -6.12 -6.77
C GLY A 47 4.16 -6.12 -5.56
N SER A 48 4.07 -7.14 -4.70
CA SER A 48 4.98 -7.26 -3.55
C SER A 48 6.45 -7.44 -3.97
N HIS A 49 6.71 -8.16 -5.05
CA HIS A 49 8.06 -8.39 -5.55
C HIS A 49 8.67 -7.12 -6.16
N GLU A 50 7.87 -6.33 -6.85
CA GLU A 50 8.26 -5.05 -7.42
C GLU A 50 8.78 -4.10 -6.33
N TYR A 51 8.01 -3.87 -5.25
CA TYR A 51 8.42 -2.98 -4.16
C TYR A 51 9.68 -3.46 -3.43
N LYS A 52 9.90 -4.77 -3.32
CA LYS A 52 11.18 -5.30 -2.82
C LYS A 52 12.33 -4.98 -3.77
N GLY A 53 12.09 -5.01 -5.07
CA GLY A 53 13.08 -4.62 -6.08
C GLY A 53 13.47 -3.16 -6.02
N LEU A 54 12.54 -2.27 -5.62
CA LEU A 54 12.80 -0.84 -5.46
C LEU A 54 13.68 -0.50 -4.25
N GLN A 55 13.79 -1.39 -3.26
CA GLN A 55 14.67 -1.18 -2.10
C GLN A 55 16.16 -1.06 -2.49
N LYS A 56 16.58 -1.50 -3.67
CA LYS A 56 17.96 -1.29 -4.17
C LYS A 56 18.30 0.18 -4.44
N TYR A 57 17.29 1.05 -4.59
CA TYR A 57 17.46 2.50 -4.79
C TYR A 57 17.55 3.28 -3.48
N VAL A 58 17.49 2.61 -2.36
CA VAL A 58 17.72 3.21 -1.05
C VAL A 58 18.92 2.56 -0.39
N SER A 59 19.72 3.35 0.30
CA SER A 59 20.83 2.86 1.10
C SER A 59 20.78 3.47 2.48
N GLU A 60 21.01 2.64 3.48
CA GLU A 60 21.15 3.04 4.87
C GLU A 60 22.60 2.77 5.25
N GLN A 61 23.39 3.85 5.42
CA GLN A 61 24.76 3.69 5.88
C GLN A 61 24.76 3.44 7.39
N PRO A 62 25.56 2.44 7.87
CA PRO A 62 25.72 2.23 9.30
C PRO A 62 26.23 3.51 9.96
N LYS A 63 25.81 3.79 11.18
CA LYS A 63 26.36 4.88 12.00
C LYS A 63 27.88 4.74 12.06
N ASP A 64 28.57 5.75 11.58
CA ASP A 64 30.00 5.88 11.84
C ASP A 64 30.15 6.43 13.28
N GLU A 65 30.82 5.71 14.16
CA GLU A 65 31.01 6.11 15.58
C GLU A 65 31.71 7.47 15.75
N SER A 66 32.19 8.05 14.63
CA SER A 66 32.87 9.35 14.60
C SER A 66 31.97 10.51 14.15
N SER A 67 30.74 10.24 13.65
CA SER A 67 29.82 11.28 13.19
C SER A 67 28.94 11.79 14.35
N THR A 68 28.88 13.10 14.53
CA THR A 68 27.99 13.79 15.48
C THR A 68 26.51 13.74 15.10
N GLU A 69 26.15 13.02 14.03
CA GLU A 69 24.77 12.84 13.61
C GLU A 69 24.19 11.54 14.19
N GLU A 70 23.12 11.67 14.95
CA GLU A 70 22.49 10.57 15.71
C GLU A 70 21.86 9.47 14.85
N ASN A 71 21.67 9.67 13.54
CA ASN A 71 21.07 8.72 12.63
C ASN A 71 21.97 8.43 11.43
N GLY A 72 22.13 7.14 11.07
CA GLY A 72 22.79 6.76 9.83
C GLY A 72 22.13 7.47 8.62
N GLU A 73 22.94 7.88 7.64
CA GLU A 73 22.45 8.60 6.48
C GLU A 73 21.60 7.66 5.60
N PHE A 74 20.29 7.89 5.57
CA PHE A 74 19.40 7.22 4.63
C PHE A 74 19.33 8.05 3.33
N THR A 75 19.73 7.45 2.23
CA THR A 75 19.76 8.10 0.93
C THR A 75 18.86 7.40 -0.08
N VAL A 76 18.30 8.16 -1.02
CA VAL A 76 17.42 7.68 -2.08
C VAL A 76 18.00 8.08 -3.44
N ASP A 77 18.21 7.11 -4.31
CA ASP A 77 18.58 7.35 -5.71
C ASP A 77 17.35 7.71 -6.56
N PHE A 78 16.96 8.98 -6.51
CA PHE A 78 15.85 9.48 -7.30
C PHE A 78 16.15 9.52 -8.81
N SER A 79 17.41 9.54 -9.22
CA SER A 79 17.77 9.49 -10.63
C SER A 79 17.37 8.14 -11.22
N GLY A 80 17.78 7.04 -10.56
CA GLY A 80 17.42 5.70 -10.98
C GLY A 80 15.93 5.42 -10.88
N LEU A 81 15.23 5.94 -9.86
CA LEU A 81 13.78 5.80 -9.74
C LEU A 81 13.03 6.54 -10.86
N LYS A 82 13.44 7.77 -11.21
CA LYS A 82 12.82 8.58 -12.27
C LYS A 82 13.09 8.05 -13.68
N GLU A 83 14.20 7.35 -13.89
CA GLU A 83 14.45 6.62 -15.14
C GLU A 83 13.43 5.49 -15.35
N LEU A 84 12.98 4.83 -14.27
CA LEU A 84 11.95 3.81 -14.33
C LEU A 84 10.55 4.41 -14.44
N ASN A 85 10.26 5.43 -13.62
CA ASN A 85 8.99 6.13 -13.65
C ASN A 85 9.16 7.60 -13.27
N PRO A 86 8.96 8.54 -14.22
CA PRO A 86 9.13 9.98 -14.00
C PRO A 86 8.14 10.58 -12.99
N ASP A 87 7.02 9.92 -12.71
CA ASP A 87 6.01 10.35 -11.75
C ASP A 87 6.44 10.14 -10.28
N CYS A 88 7.65 9.61 -10.05
CA CYS A 88 8.22 9.49 -8.71
C CYS A 88 8.64 10.86 -8.18
N ILE A 89 7.94 11.38 -7.18
CA ILE A 89 8.17 12.69 -6.59
C ILE A 89 8.86 12.66 -5.22
N GLY A 90 8.90 11.49 -4.59
CA GLY A 90 9.49 11.35 -3.25
C GLY A 90 9.55 9.92 -2.76
N TRP A 91 9.97 9.80 -1.50
CA TRP A 91 10.01 8.54 -0.76
C TRP A 91 9.52 8.78 0.66
N ILE A 92 8.61 7.94 1.16
CA ILE A 92 8.14 7.96 2.55
C ILE A 92 8.78 6.82 3.34
N ARG A 93 9.30 7.12 4.52
CA ARG A 93 9.88 6.12 5.43
C ARG A 93 9.44 6.37 6.87
N PHE A 94 9.06 5.29 7.54
CA PHE A 94 8.87 5.23 8.98
C PHE A 94 10.01 4.40 9.58
N GLU A 95 10.60 4.87 10.66
CA GLU A 95 11.82 4.26 11.21
C GLU A 95 11.52 2.95 11.94
N ASN A 96 10.46 2.92 12.75
CA ASN A 96 10.16 1.80 13.64
C ASN A 96 9.02 0.89 13.12
N ILE A 97 8.49 1.18 11.95
CA ILE A 97 7.54 0.32 11.24
C ILE A 97 8.01 0.16 9.80
N ASP A 98 7.79 -1.03 9.26
CA ASP A 98 8.19 -1.36 7.89
C ASP A 98 7.22 -0.70 6.89
N ILE A 99 7.35 0.62 6.77
CA ILE A 99 6.76 1.47 5.73
C ILE A 99 7.92 2.24 5.12
N SER A 100 8.31 1.85 3.90
CA SER A 100 9.38 2.47 3.13
C SER A 100 9.05 2.30 1.66
N TYR A 101 8.47 3.35 1.04
CA TYR A 101 7.90 3.29 -0.30
C TYR A 101 8.15 4.57 -1.10
N PRO A 102 8.26 4.49 -2.44
CA PRO A 102 8.22 5.67 -3.30
C PRO A 102 6.84 6.35 -3.22
N ILE A 103 6.84 7.67 -3.36
CA ILE A 103 5.63 8.48 -3.49
C ILE A 103 5.48 8.86 -4.96
N MET A 104 4.35 8.48 -5.53
CA MET A 104 3.99 8.78 -6.91
C MET A 104 3.05 9.98 -6.98
N GLN A 105 3.02 10.68 -8.12
CA GLN A 105 1.98 11.65 -8.41
C GLN A 105 1.61 11.56 -9.89
N GLY A 106 0.36 11.21 -10.16
CA GLY A 106 -0.21 11.17 -11.51
C GLY A 106 -0.99 12.44 -11.84
N GLU A 107 -1.57 12.46 -13.04
CA GLU A 107 -2.49 13.51 -13.47
C GLU A 107 -3.84 13.48 -12.74
N ASP A 108 -4.18 12.35 -12.13
CA ASP A 108 -5.40 12.13 -11.36
C ASP A 108 -5.17 11.24 -10.13
N ASN A 109 -6.19 11.10 -9.27
CA ASN A 109 -6.14 10.27 -8.07
C ASN A 109 -6.60 8.82 -8.32
N GLU A 110 -6.84 8.42 -9.57
CA GLU A 110 -7.35 7.09 -9.90
C GLU A 110 -6.29 6.12 -10.43
N TYR A 111 -5.29 6.63 -11.15
CA TYR A 111 -4.30 5.78 -11.79
C TYR A 111 -3.50 5.00 -10.74
N TYR A 112 -2.81 5.70 -9.82
CA TYR A 112 -2.00 5.08 -8.78
C TYR A 112 -2.79 4.41 -7.66
N LEU A 113 -4.09 4.64 -7.60
CA LEU A 113 -5.02 3.86 -6.77
C LEU A 113 -5.09 2.39 -7.21
N LYS A 114 -4.80 2.09 -8.48
CA LYS A 114 -5.00 0.78 -9.11
C LYS A 114 -3.72 0.21 -9.76
N HIS A 115 -2.64 1.01 -9.82
CA HIS A 115 -1.39 0.63 -10.48
C HIS A 115 -0.20 0.76 -9.54
N THR A 116 0.76 -0.15 -9.70
CA THR A 116 2.05 -0.11 -9.00
C THR A 116 2.95 0.99 -9.56
N PHE A 117 4.13 1.14 -8.96
CA PHE A 117 5.20 2.02 -9.44
C PHE A 117 5.56 1.77 -10.91
N GLU A 118 5.63 0.51 -11.35
CA GLU A 118 5.91 0.13 -12.75
C GLU A 118 4.66 0.08 -13.64
N GLY A 119 3.50 0.55 -13.15
CA GLY A 119 2.24 0.61 -13.91
C GLY A 119 1.48 -0.71 -14.02
N GLN A 120 1.77 -1.71 -13.19
CA GLN A 120 1.02 -2.96 -13.17
C GLN A 120 -0.31 -2.78 -12.41
N ALA A 121 -1.41 -3.24 -13.00
CA ALA A 121 -2.73 -3.20 -12.36
C ALA A 121 -2.83 -4.25 -11.25
N VAL A 122 -2.85 -3.82 -9.99
CA VAL A 122 -2.88 -4.69 -8.80
C VAL A 122 -3.72 -4.05 -7.68
N THR A 123 -4.13 -4.88 -6.72
CA THR A 123 -4.91 -4.38 -5.56
C THR A 123 -4.05 -3.58 -4.56
N ALA A 124 -2.79 -4.00 -4.35
CA ALA A 124 -1.84 -3.27 -3.51
C ALA A 124 -1.05 -2.29 -4.39
N ALA A 125 -1.72 -1.26 -4.90
CA ALA A 125 -1.19 -0.30 -5.84
C ALA A 125 -0.06 0.58 -5.25
N SER A 126 -0.03 1.89 -5.52
CA SER A 126 1.07 2.76 -5.05
C SER A 126 0.71 3.53 -3.78
N ILE A 127 1.75 4.05 -3.14
CA ILE A 127 1.63 5.23 -2.28
C ILE A 127 1.71 6.44 -3.21
N PHE A 128 0.74 7.34 -3.15
CA PHE A 128 0.71 8.48 -4.06
C PHE A 128 0.16 9.75 -3.40
N MET A 129 0.61 10.90 -3.92
CA MET A 129 0.16 12.22 -3.52
C MET A 129 -1.09 12.61 -4.29
N ASP A 130 -1.97 13.41 -3.68
CA ASP A 130 -3.12 14.01 -4.36
C ASP A 130 -2.69 14.81 -5.58
N ALA A 131 -3.37 14.60 -6.71
CA ALA A 131 -3.05 15.25 -7.98
C ALA A 131 -3.16 16.78 -7.94
N ASN A 132 -3.92 17.34 -6.98
CA ASN A 132 -4.04 18.79 -6.80
C ASN A 132 -2.95 19.39 -5.91
N ASN A 133 -2.14 18.57 -5.23
CA ASN A 133 -1.02 19.05 -4.46
C ASN A 133 0.20 19.36 -5.33
N HIS A 134 1.07 20.27 -4.87
CA HIS A 134 2.33 20.56 -5.53
C HIS A 134 3.36 19.46 -5.23
N ALA A 135 4.01 18.96 -6.27
CA ALA A 135 4.98 17.86 -6.18
C ALA A 135 6.20 18.15 -5.28
N ASP A 136 6.44 19.40 -4.94
CA ASP A 136 7.51 19.85 -4.05
C ASP A 136 7.09 19.89 -2.57
N PHE A 137 5.86 19.45 -2.24
CA PHE A 137 5.27 19.44 -0.88
C PHE A 137 5.16 20.84 -0.26
N SER A 138 4.99 21.88 -1.07
CA SER A 138 4.92 23.29 -0.60
C SER A 138 3.53 23.72 -0.13
N ASP A 139 2.50 22.89 -0.31
CA ASP A 139 1.13 23.20 0.08
C ASP A 139 0.98 23.32 1.61
N GLN A 140 -0.07 24.03 2.05
CA GLN A 140 -0.44 24.09 3.46
C GLN A 140 -0.86 22.73 4.01
N ASN A 141 -1.44 21.88 3.16
CA ASN A 141 -1.79 20.50 3.47
C ASN A 141 -1.49 19.63 2.26
N THR A 142 -0.66 18.63 2.43
CA THR A 142 -0.34 17.62 1.42
C THR A 142 -1.00 16.31 1.80
N PHE A 143 -1.76 15.73 0.89
CA PHE A 143 -2.44 14.46 1.10
C PHE A 143 -1.66 13.33 0.40
N ILE A 144 -1.31 12.31 1.16
CA ILE A 144 -0.66 11.09 0.65
C ILE A 144 -1.57 9.91 0.93
N TYR A 145 -1.90 9.17 -0.11
CA TYR A 145 -2.80 8.01 -0.07
C TYR A 145 -2.02 6.70 -0.14
N GLY A 146 -2.55 5.68 0.49
CA GLY A 146 -2.03 4.33 0.40
C GLY A 146 -3.06 3.30 0.84
N HIS A 147 -3.04 2.11 0.24
CA HIS A 147 -3.97 1.05 0.57
C HIS A 147 -3.82 0.57 2.02
N ASN A 148 -4.96 0.37 2.69
CA ASN A 148 -5.01 -0.26 4.01
C ASN A 148 -5.06 -1.78 3.87
N MET A 149 -3.92 -2.39 3.55
CA MET A 149 -3.83 -3.82 3.28
C MET A 149 -3.97 -4.67 4.56
N LYS A 150 -4.71 -5.78 4.45
CA LYS A 150 -4.94 -6.72 5.57
C LYS A 150 -3.65 -7.42 6.03
N ASP A 151 -2.71 -7.65 5.13
CA ASP A 151 -1.39 -8.21 5.40
C ASP A 151 -0.41 -7.18 5.97
N LYS A 152 -0.91 -5.97 6.25
CA LYS A 152 -0.15 -4.84 6.81
C LYS A 152 0.95 -4.28 5.88
N THR A 153 0.91 -4.55 4.59
CA THR A 153 1.70 -3.82 3.59
C THR A 153 1.10 -2.43 3.32
N MET A 154 1.78 -1.62 2.54
CA MET A 154 1.41 -0.25 2.25
C MET A 154 1.13 0.54 3.54
N PHE A 155 -0.03 1.19 3.66
CA PHE A 155 -0.44 1.91 4.87
C PHE A 155 -1.20 1.04 5.89
N GLY A 156 -1.24 -0.28 5.70
CA GLY A 156 -1.91 -1.20 6.62
C GLY A 156 -1.38 -1.15 8.05
N LYS A 157 -0.07 -0.87 8.24
CA LYS A 157 0.58 -0.72 9.56
C LYS A 157 0.19 0.58 10.28
N LEU A 158 -0.31 1.61 9.58
CA LEU A 158 -0.78 2.83 10.23
C LEU A 158 -1.96 2.60 11.19
N ASN A 159 -2.59 1.40 11.14
CA ASN A 159 -3.57 1.01 12.15
C ASN A 159 -2.98 0.94 13.58
N ASN A 160 -1.67 0.74 13.70
CA ASN A 160 -1.00 0.67 15.00
C ASN A 160 -1.03 2.03 15.73
N TYR A 161 -1.11 3.15 14.98
CA TYR A 161 -1.21 4.50 15.55
C TYR A 161 -2.55 4.80 16.26
N LYS A 162 -3.50 3.85 16.27
CA LYS A 162 -4.69 3.90 17.14
C LYS A 162 -4.34 3.62 18.61
N ASP A 163 -3.21 3.01 18.85
CA ASP A 163 -2.66 2.78 20.18
C ASP A 163 -1.81 3.99 20.59
N GLU A 164 -2.17 4.59 21.74
CA GLU A 164 -1.53 5.81 22.23
C GLU A 164 -0.07 5.57 22.65
N GLU A 165 0.25 4.39 23.17
CA GLU A 165 1.60 4.03 23.59
C GLU A 165 2.48 3.86 22.35
N PHE A 166 1.99 3.15 21.33
CA PHE A 166 2.65 3.02 20.05
C PHE A 166 2.92 4.37 19.38
N TYR A 167 1.95 5.28 19.40
CA TYR A 167 2.11 6.63 18.88
C TYR A 167 3.21 7.42 19.60
N LYS A 168 3.26 7.37 20.93
CA LYS A 168 4.26 8.08 21.73
C LYS A 168 5.68 7.57 21.46
N GLU A 169 5.83 6.29 21.16
CA GLU A 169 7.11 5.67 20.83
C GLU A 169 7.54 5.94 19.38
N ASN A 170 6.60 6.23 18.48
CA ASN A 170 6.86 6.35 17.04
C ASN A 170 6.27 7.66 16.45
N PRO A 171 6.59 8.82 17.01
CA PRO A 171 5.92 10.08 16.65
C PRO A 171 6.35 10.64 15.29
N TYR A 172 7.42 10.13 14.67
CA TYR A 172 8.02 10.72 13.48
C TYR A 172 8.03 9.78 12.28
N PHE A 173 7.95 10.37 11.09
CA PHE A 173 8.27 9.73 9.83
C PHE A 173 9.01 10.72 8.90
N TYR A 174 9.58 10.22 7.82
CA TYR A 174 10.47 10.96 6.95
C TYR A 174 9.90 11.02 5.55
N ILE A 175 9.98 12.21 4.93
CA ILE A 175 9.70 12.45 3.52
C ILE A 175 10.99 12.90 2.86
N TYR A 176 11.46 12.12 1.90
CA TYR A 176 12.55 12.45 1.01
C TYR A 176 11.97 12.99 -0.28
N ASN A 177 12.26 14.26 -0.58
CA ASN A 177 11.69 14.97 -1.73
C ASN A 177 12.64 14.86 -2.93
N ALA A 178 12.13 14.33 -4.04
CA ALA A 178 12.90 14.11 -5.28
C ALA A 178 13.18 15.41 -6.06
N ILE A 179 12.46 16.51 -5.80
CA ILE A 179 12.61 17.80 -6.49
C ILE A 179 13.61 18.68 -5.73
N LEU A 180 13.44 18.75 -4.41
CA LEU A 180 14.25 19.63 -3.57
C LEU A 180 15.50 18.93 -3.00
N SER A 181 15.68 17.63 -3.30
CA SER A 181 16.81 16.81 -2.84
C SER A 181 17.05 16.95 -1.32
N ARG A 182 15.97 16.94 -0.55
CA ARG A 182 16.01 17.10 0.92
C ARG A 182 15.15 16.06 1.64
N CYS A 183 15.56 15.72 2.85
CA CYS A 183 14.76 14.99 3.80
C CYS A 183 13.99 15.98 4.70
N THR A 184 12.74 15.66 4.99
CA THR A 184 11.93 16.39 5.97
C THR A 184 11.40 15.40 7.00
N VAL A 185 11.64 15.71 8.28
CA VAL A 185 11.07 14.97 9.40
C VAL A 185 9.68 15.51 9.67
N VAL A 186 8.70 14.64 9.71
CA VAL A 186 7.29 14.99 9.95
C VAL A 186 6.84 14.33 11.25
N GLU A 187 6.34 15.16 12.18
CA GLU A 187 5.69 14.64 13.38
C GLU A 187 4.29 14.13 13.03
N PHE A 188 4.03 12.86 13.35
CA PHE A 188 2.71 12.28 13.19
C PHE A 188 1.81 12.82 14.30
N LYS A 189 0.84 13.66 13.94
CA LYS A 189 -0.15 14.16 14.90
C LYS A 189 -1.45 13.42 14.69
N PRO A 190 -1.92 12.63 15.68
CA PRO A 190 -3.25 12.06 15.59
C PRO A 190 -4.26 13.21 15.59
N VAL A 191 -5.16 13.18 14.65
CA VAL A 191 -6.30 14.10 14.64
C VAL A 191 -7.21 13.69 15.80
N GLU A 192 -7.70 14.67 16.57
CA GLU A 192 -8.61 14.44 17.70
C GLU A 192 -9.79 13.55 17.28
N PRO A 193 -10.22 12.59 18.13
CA PRO A 193 -11.25 11.59 17.78
C PRO A 193 -12.53 12.17 17.17
N ASN A 194 -12.90 13.40 17.55
CA ASN A 194 -14.10 14.08 17.07
C ASN A 194 -14.01 14.57 15.61
N GLU A 195 -12.79 14.73 15.09
CA GLU A 195 -12.54 15.11 13.69
C GLU A 195 -12.19 13.88 12.84
N VAL A 196 -11.57 12.88 13.44
CA VAL A 196 -11.16 11.63 12.80
C VAL A 196 -12.36 10.79 12.38
N GLU A 197 -13.46 10.77 13.15
CA GLU A 197 -14.66 10.02 12.76
C GLU A 197 -15.28 10.49 11.44
N LYS A 198 -15.08 11.74 11.05
CA LYS A 198 -15.57 12.24 9.75
C LYS A 198 -14.63 11.95 8.57
N VAL A 199 -13.35 11.71 8.83
CA VAL A 199 -12.31 11.70 7.81
C VAL A 199 -11.69 10.32 7.59
N ILE A 200 -11.66 9.45 8.61
CA ILE A 200 -11.04 8.12 8.54
C ILE A 200 -12.04 7.01 8.17
N TRP A 201 -13.34 7.22 8.30
CA TRP A 201 -14.37 6.19 8.10
C TRP A 201 -14.92 6.06 6.69
N GLN A 202 -14.46 6.88 5.76
CA GLN A 202 -14.67 6.54 4.36
C GLN A 202 -13.58 5.57 3.92
N GLU A 203 -13.93 4.30 4.16
CA GLU A 203 -13.52 3.14 3.42
C GLU A 203 -12.35 2.30 3.93
N TRP A 204 -12.66 1.10 4.09
CA TRP A 204 -11.88 -0.10 4.37
C TRP A 204 -10.68 -0.33 3.44
N ILE A 205 -10.48 0.51 2.42
CA ILE A 205 -9.56 0.27 1.30
C ILE A 205 -8.35 1.21 1.32
N MET A 206 -8.54 2.50 1.69
CA MET A 206 -7.48 3.52 1.62
C MET A 206 -7.21 4.16 2.97
N LYS A 207 -5.95 4.53 3.20
CA LYS A 207 -5.55 5.45 4.25
C LYS A 207 -4.81 6.61 3.63
N TRP A 208 -4.85 7.75 4.28
CA TRP A 208 -4.13 8.93 3.88
C TRP A 208 -3.46 9.60 5.09
N ILE A 209 -2.40 10.32 4.81
CA ILE A 209 -1.66 11.15 5.75
C ILE A 209 -1.80 12.58 5.25
N SER A 210 -2.28 13.48 6.10
CA SER A 210 -2.24 14.92 5.83
C SER A 210 -0.97 15.47 6.46
N ILE A 211 -0.14 16.09 5.64
CA ILE A 211 1.09 16.73 6.08
C ILE A 211 0.84 18.24 6.06
N PRO A 212 0.81 18.91 7.23
CA PRO A 212 0.76 20.36 7.27
C PRO A 212 2.03 20.94 6.63
N SER A 213 1.95 22.18 6.13
CA SER A 213 3.03 22.84 5.40
C SER A 213 4.40 22.53 6.01
N LEU A 214 5.28 21.98 5.17
CA LEU A 214 6.66 21.69 5.55
C LEU A 214 7.43 23.01 5.63
N HIS A 215 7.30 23.72 6.75
CA HIS A 215 8.23 24.80 7.01
C HIS A 215 9.63 24.19 7.17
N PRO A 216 10.66 24.72 6.46
CA PRO A 216 12.01 24.27 6.68
C PRO A 216 12.32 24.47 8.16
N MET A 217 12.60 23.38 8.87
CA MET A 217 13.11 23.48 10.24
C MET A 217 14.37 24.35 10.17
N SER A 218 14.26 25.57 10.69
CA SER A 218 15.43 26.38 10.95
C SER A 218 16.36 25.53 11.81
N SER A 219 17.56 25.27 11.29
CA SER A 219 18.68 24.58 11.92
C SER A 219 18.51 24.44 13.43
N PHE A 220 18.51 23.19 13.93
CA PHE A 220 18.76 22.95 15.35
C PHE A 220 20.11 23.63 15.70
N LYS A 221 20.05 24.79 16.33
CA LYS A 221 21.21 25.35 17.01
C LYS A 221 21.38 24.50 18.24
N ASN A 222 22.51 23.78 18.26
CA ASN A 222 23.05 23.19 19.47
C ASN A 222 23.12 24.27 20.57
N SER A 223 22.47 24.01 21.66
CA SER A 223 22.75 24.66 22.96
C SER A 223 23.06 23.57 23.97
#